data_9cdb6ed2eacec099d55307ffe8621072
#
_entry.id   9cdb6ed2eacec099d55307ffe8621072
#
_cell.length_a   1.000
_cell.length_b   1.000
_cell.length_c   1.000
_cell.angle_alpha   90.00
_cell.angle_beta   90.00
_cell.angle_gamma   90.00
#
_symmetry.space_group_name_H-M   'P 1'
#
loop_
_entity.id
_entity.type
_entity.pdbx_description
1 polymer ?
#
loop_
_entity_poly.entity_id
_entity_poly.type
_entity_poly.pdbx_seq_one_letter_code
_entity_poly.pdbx_strand_id
1 'polypeptide(L)'
;MKICMSGHTSPIGSVLYKHLIKNHTCVGFSKSNGFDLYNTSHMQQMIESALHSDCLLNLAHIGDLQSEMLKHITDKWNTSYSLKNVITFGTLATKISPDILKVIGIDPLYLKQKQHLDAVHDVCSMQQPFGQQVKFTMLRIANYGQKTGARAQEPSCVAEDITKTIDYILNSDLYISAIDLRRL
;
A
#
# COMPACT_ATOMS: atom_id res chain seq x y z
N MET A 1 5.93 -8.92 14.75
CA MET A 1 4.62 -8.26 14.63
C MET A 1 3.69 -9.05 13.73
N LYS A 2 2.38 -8.79 13.80
CA LYS A 2 1.38 -9.36 12.91
C LYS A 2 1.07 -8.37 11.79
N ILE A 3 1.16 -8.80 10.53
CA ILE A 3 1.01 -7.97 9.34
C ILE A 3 -0.16 -8.48 8.50
N CYS A 4 -1.11 -7.61 8.19
CA CYS A 4 -2.19 -7.85 7.24
C CYS A 4 -1.81 -7.24 5.88
N MET A 5 -1.99 -8.00 4.78
CA MET A 5 -1.63 -7.55 3.43
C MET A 5 -2.79 -7.73 2.47
N SER A 6 -3.20 -6.66 1.78
CA SER A 6 -4.01 -6.78 0.57
C SER A 6 -3.10 -7.00 -0.66
N GLY A 7 -3.48 -7.88 -1.58
CA GLY A 7 -2.74 -8.10 -2.82
C GLY A 7 -1.40 -8.82 -2.68
N HIS A 8 -1.23 -9.68 -1.67
CA HIS A 8 0.02 -10.39 -1.38
C HIS A 8 0.50 -11.33 -2.50
N THR A 9 -0.32 -11.66 -3.50
CA THR A 9 0.07 -12.47 -4.66
C THR A 9 0.38 -11.64 -5.91
N SER A 10 0.25 -10.31 -5.84
CA SER A 10 0.70 -9.42 -6.91
C SER A 10 2.24 -9.51 -7.07
N PRO A 11 2.82 -9.04 -8.19
CA PRO A 11 4.28 -9.08 -8.38
C PRO A 11 5.05 -8.49 -7.20
N ILE A 12 4.67 -7.32 -6.70
CA ILE A 12 5.29 -6.69 -5.51
C ILE A 12 4.89 -7.45 -4.24
N GLY A 13 3.60 -7.76 -4.10
CA GLY A 13 3.06 -8.41 -2.90
C GLY A 13 3.70 -9.76 -2.62
N SER A 14 3.96 -10.57 -3.65
CA SER A 14 4.58 -11.88 -3.50
C SER A 14 6.02 -11.82 -3.01
N VAL A 15 6.77 -10.80 -3.45
CA VAL A 15 8.14 -10.56 -2.97
C VAL A 15 8.12 -10.13 -1.51
N LEU A 16 7.27 -9.15 -1.18
CA LEU A 16 7.13 -8.68 0.21
C LEU A 16 6.64 -9.78 1.14
N TYR A 17 5.63 -10.53 0.73
CA TYR A 17 5.10 -11.63 1.55
C TYR A 17 6.18 -12.66 1.89
N LYS A 18 6.93 -13.13 0.88
CA LYS A 18 8.05 -14.08 1.05
C LYS A 18 9.18 -13.51 1.93
N HIS A 19 9.39 -12.21 1.90
CA HIS A 19 10.39 -11.55 2.73
C HIS A 19 9.91 -11.46 4.19
N LEU A 20 8.71 -10.96 4.41
CA LEU A 20 8.18 -10.63 5.72
C LEU A 20 7.84 -11.85 6.58
N ILE A 21 7.39 -12.97 5.97
CA ILE A 21 7.08 -14.20 6.72
C ILE A 21 8.31 -14.83 7.41
N LYS A 22 9.52 -14.39 7.07
CA LYS A 22 10.74 -14.88 7.73
C LYS A 22 10.83 -14.41 9.18
N ASN A 23 10.30 -13.21 9.48
CA ASN A 23 10.44 -12.55 10.78
C ASN A 23 9.13 -12.10 11.40
N HIS A 24 8.01 -12.20 10.66
CA HIS A 24 6.70 -11.70 11.07
C HIS A 24 5.59 -12.72 10.78
N THR A 25 4.47 -12.61 11.49
CA THR A 25 3.26 -13.36 11.17
C THR A 25 2.46 -12.58 10.13
N CYS A 26 2.33 -13.10 8.91
CA CYS A 26 1.65 -12.41 7.81
C CYS A 26 0.35 -13.12 7.42
N VAL A 27 -0.71 -12.32 7.24
CA VAL A 27 -1.99 -12.77 6.68
C VAL A 27 -2.23 -12.01 5.38
N GLY A 28 -2.38 -12.75 4.27
CA GLY A 28 -2.52 -12.16 2.94
C GLY A 28 -3.90 -12.40 2.33
N PHE A 29 -4.45 -11.37 1.69
CA PHE A 29 -5.74 -11.37 1.02
C PHE A 29 -5.57 -11.00 -0.46
N SER A 30 -5.98 -11.88 -1.35
CA SER A 30 -5.97 -11.65 -2.80
C SER A 30 -6.91 -12.60 -3.52
N LYS A 31 -7.28 -12.24 -4.75
CA LYS A 31 -8.19 -13.03 -5.56
C LYS A 31 -7.67 -14.45 -5.83
N SER A 32 -6.37 -14.62 -6.00
CA SER A 32 -5.75 -15.92 -6.28
C SER A 32 -5.75 -16.89 -5.08
N ASN A 33 -5.96 -16.41 -3.85
CA ASN A 33 -6.16 -17.28 -2.69
C ASN A 33 -7.61 -17.29 -2.19
N GLY A 34 -8.56 -16.96 -3.09
CA GLY A 34 -10.00 -17.07 -2.82
C GLY A 34 -10.65 -15.80 -2.26
N PHE A 35 -9.91 -14.70 -2.06
CA PHE A 35 -10.47 -13.45 -1.54
C PHE A 35 -10.62 -12.40 -2.64
N ASP A 36 -11.80 -12.34 -3.23
CA ASP A 36 -12.17 -11.24 -4.11
C ASP A 36 -12.63 -10.04 -3.26
N LEU A 37 -11.80 -9.00 -3.17
CA LEU A 37 -12.06 -7.83 -2.33
C LEU A 37 -13.18 -6.92 -2.87
N TYR A 38 -13.72 -7.21 -4.05
CA TYR A 38 -15.02 -6.64 -4.49
C TYR A 38 -16.22 -7.33 -3.82
N ASN A 39 -16.02 -8.51 -3.24
CA ASN A 39 -17.04 -9.18 -2.44
C ASN A 39 -17.04 -8.62 -1.01
N THR A 40 -18.19 -8.11 -0.56
CA THR A 40 -18.35 -7.46 0.75
C THR A 40 -17.94 -8.36 1.91
N SER A 41 -18.28 -9.67 1.86
CA SER A 41 -17.92 -10.62 2.92
C SER A 41 -16.40 -10.83 3.00
N HIS A 42 -15.71 -10.93 1.86
CA HIS A 42 -14.26 -11.06 1.82
C HIS A 42 -13.55 -9.77 2.26
N MET A 43 -14.09 -8.62 1.87
CA MET A 43 -13.60 -7.31 2.33
C MET A 43 -13.73 -7.20 3.85
N GLN A 44 -14.87 -7.60 4.42
CA GLN A 44 -15.10 -7.58 5.87
C GLN A 44 -14.10 -8.48 6.60
N GLN A 45 -13.85 -9.71 6.11
CA GLN A 45 -12.85 -10.61 6.69
C GLN A 45 -11.44 -10.01 6.68
N MET A 46 -11.07 -9.32 5.60
CA MET A 46 -9.79 -8.63 5.53
C MET A 46 -9.72 -7.48 6.55
N ILE A 47 -10.78 -6.67 6.65
CA ILE A 47 -10.86 -5.56 7.62
C ILE A 47 -10.69 -6.11 9.04
N GLU A 48 -11.41 -7.16 9.42
CA GLU A 48 -11.31 -7.80 10.73
C GLU A 48 -9.88 -8.31 11.00
N SER A 49 -9.26 -8.94 10.01
CA SER A 49 -7.86 -9.38 10.12
C SER A 49 -6.91 -8.20 10.33
N ALA A 50 -7.12 -7.08 9.62
CA ALA A 50 -6.32 -5.87 9.78
C ALA A 50 -6.49 -5.28 11.18
N LEU A 51 -7.71 -5.24 11.73
CA LEU A 51 -7.98 -4.72 13.08
C LEU A 51 -7.21 -5.49 14.17
N HIS A 52 -6.96 -6.78 13.96
CA HIS A 52 -6.18 -7.64 14.86
C HIS A 52 -4.70 -7.73 14.49
N SER A 53 -4.20 -6.85 13.63
CA SER A 53 -2.80 -6.79 13.20
C SER A 53 -2.10 -5.54 13.72
N ASP A 54 -0.77 -5.55 13.72
CA ASP A 54 0.07 -4.42 14.11
C ASP A 54 0.38 -3.52 12.92
N CYS A 55 0.31 -4.09 11.70
CA CYS A 55 0.61 -3.40 10.46
C CYS A 55 -0.38 -3.79 9.36
N LEU A 56 -0.80 -2.79 8.56
CA LEU A 56 -1.52 -2.96 7.31
C LEU A 56 -0.61 -2.59 6.13
N LEU A 57 -0.39 -3.53 5.22
CA LEU A 57 0.16 -3.25 3.89
C LEU A 57 -0.99 -3.17 2.89
N ASN A 58 -1.37 -1.96 2.52
CA ASN A 58 -2.48 -1.67 1.61
C ASN A 58 -1.98 -1.62 0.16
N LEU A 59 -1.77 -2.81 -0.46
CA LEU A 59 -1.18 -2.96 -1.80
C LEU A 59 -2.20 -3.12 -2.93
N ALA A 60 -3.29 -3.85 -2.69
CA ALA A 60 -4.21 -4.23 -3.77
C ALA A 60 -4.81 -2.99 -4.41
N HIS A 61 -4.66 -2.87 -5.75
CA HIS A 61 -5.45 -1.92 -6.50
C HIS A 61 -6.83 -2.53 -6.77
N ILE A 62 -7.84 -2.02 -6.07
CA ILE A 62 -9.24 -2.43 -6.13
C ILE A 62 -10.16 -1.22 -6.35
N GLY A 63 -9.73 -0.32 -7.22
CA GLY A 63 -10.45 0.92 -7.49
C GLY A 63 -10.57 1.78 -6.22
N ASP A 64 -11.72 2.42 -6.04
CA ASP A 64 -12.00 3.27 -4.88
C ASP A 64 -12.14 2.47 -3.57
N LEU A 65 -12.43 1.17 -3.63
CA LEU A 65 -12.51 0.31 -2.44
C LEU A 65 -11.19 0.26 -1.65
N GLN A 66 -10.05 0.48 -2.30
CA GLN A 66 -8.76 0.59 -1.61
C GLN A 66 -8.75 1.77 -0.62
N SER A 67 -9.32 2.89 -1.01
CA SER A 67 -9.44 4.10 -0.18
C SER A 67 -10.49 3.93 0.92
N GLU A 68 -11.64 3.34 0.60
CA GLU A 68 -12.70 3.07 1.56
C GLU A 68 -12.25 2.11 2.67
N MET A 69 -11.55 1.03 2.30
CA MET A 69 -10.95 0.09 3.23
C MET A 69 -9.96 0.77 4.17
N LEU A 70 -9.07 1.61 3.61
CA LEU A 70 -8.09 2.37 4.40
C LEU A 70 -8.80 3.24 5.44
N LYS A 71 -9.80 4.01 5.04
CA LYS A 71 -10.59 4.86 5.94
C LYS A 71 -11.26 4.04 7.03
N HIS A 72 -11.95 2.96 6.67
CA HIS A 72 -12.67 2.12 7.63
C HIS A 72 -11.75 1.51 8.70
N ILE A 73 -10.58 1.01 8.30
CA ILE A 73 -9.59 0.46 9.24
C ILE A 73 -9.03 1.56 10.13
N THR A 74 -8.73 2.73 9.57
CA THR A 74 -8.20 3.89 10.31
C THR A 74 -9.18 4.37 11.37
N ASP A 75 -10.45 4.53 11.02
CA ASP A 75 -11.49 4.97 11.97
C ASP A 75 -11.59 4.01 13.17
N LYS A 76 -11.40 2.71 12.96
CA LYS A 76 -11.37 1.71 14.02
C LYS A 76 -10.07 1.74 14.85
N TRP A 77 -8.92 1.89 14.18
CA TRP A 77 -7.63 1.97 14.85
C TRP A 77 -7.45 3.27 15.66
N ASN A 78 -8.19 4.31 15.32
CA ASN A 78 -8.21 5.56 16.06
C ASN A 78 -8.67 5.42 17.53
N THR A 79 -9.20 4.27 17.90
CA THR A 79 -9.52 3.92 19.28
C THR A 79 -8.50 2.96 19.93
N SER A 80 -7.43 2.61 19.21
CA SER A 80 -6.42 1.65 19.70
C SER A 80 -5.35 2.35 20.53
N TYR A 81 -4.93 1.71 21.61
CA TYR A 81 -3.81 2.16 22.46
C TYR A 81 -2.45 1.56 22.05
N SER A 82 -2.42 0.68 21.06
CA SER A 82 -1.18 0.05 20.57
C SER A 82 -0.67 0.72 19.32
N LEU A 83 0.67 0.77 19.16
CA LEU A 83 1.30 1.26 17.95
C LEU A 83 0.83 0.44 16.73
N LYS A 84 0.34 1.13 15.73
CA LYS A 84 -0.09 0.57 14.44
C LYS A 84 0.69 1.21 13.30
N ASN A 85 0.93 0.44 12.24
CA ASN A 85 1.56 0.95 11.02
C ASN A 85 0.62 0.75 9.83
N VAL A 86 0.43 1.80 9.05
CA VAL A 86 -0.27 1.75 7.76
C VAL A 86 0.71 2.12 6.68
N ILE A 87 1.00 1.18 5.78
CA ILE A 87 1.83 1.42 4.61
C ILE A 87 0.95 1.27 3.37
N THR A 88 0.65 2.41 2.73
CA THR A 88 -0.20 2.47 1.55
C THR A 88 0.66 2.54 0.29
N PHE A 89 0.37 1.67 -0.67
CA PHE A 89 1.10 1.63 -1.94
C PHE A 89 0.43 2.52 -2.99
N GLY A 90 1.04 3.66 -3.21
CA GLY A 90 0.69 4.62 -4.24
C GLY A 90 1.52 4.44 -5.53
N THR A 91 1.45 5.43 -6.39
CA THR A 91 2.24 5.51 -7.63
C THR A 91 2.83 6.90 -7.80
N LEU A 92 4.06 6.99 -8.31
CA LEU A 92 4.66 8.27 -8.67
C LEU A 92 3.93 8.98 -9.82
N ALA A 93 3.10 8.27 -10.58
CA ALA A 93 2.26 8.87 -11.62
C ALA A 93 1.38 10.00 -11.08
N THR A 94 0.96 9.95 -9.81
CA THR A 94 0.16 11.03 -9.19
C THR A 94 0.91 12.36 -9.05
N LYS A 95 2.23 12.35 -9.20
CA LYS A 95 3.13 13.52 -9.09
C LYS A 95 3.66 14.00 -10.45
N ILE A 96 3.24 13.37 -11.54
CA ILE A 96 3.70 13.69 -12.90
C ILE A 96 2.65 14.59 -13.58
N SER A 97 3.09 15.51 -14.44
CA SER A 97 2.17 16.37 -15.17
C SER A 97 1.23 15.58 -16.09
N PRO A 98 -0.03 16.04 -16.28
CA PRO A 98 -1.00 15.35 -17.13
C PRO A 98 -0.52 15.13 -18.57
N ASP A 99 0.27 16.06 -19.11
CA ASP A 99 0.78 15.96 -20.50
C ASP A 99 1.78 14.81 -20.66
N ILE A 100 2.67 14.63 -19.69
CA ILE A 100 3.60 13.49 -19.68
C ILE A 100 2.83 12.18 -19.52
N LEU A 101 1.82 12.16 -18.66
CA LEU A 101 1.00 10.96 -18.41
C LEU A 101 0.27 10.48 -19.66
N LYS A 102 -0.22 11.40 -20.51
CA LYS A 102 -0.83 11.07 -21.81
C LYS A 102 0.19 10.38 -22.75
N VAL A 103 1.43 10.89 -22.77
CA VAL A 103 2.50 10.34 -23.61
C VAL A 103 2.88 8.92 -23.19
N ILE A 104 2.94 8.64 -21.89
CA ILE A 104 3.30 7.31 -21.37
C ILE A 104 2.12 6.34 -21.30
N GLY A 105 0.90 6.80 -21.64
CA GLY A 105 -0.28 5.93 -21.78
C GLY A 105 -0.83 5.37 -20.48
N ILE A 106 -0.77 6.14 -19.39
CA ILE A 106 -1.40 5.74 -18.11
C ILE A 106 -2.91 5.91 -18.22
N ASP A 107 -3.64 4.88 -17.77
CA ASP A 107 -5.10 4.92 -17.69
C ASP A 107 -5.56 6.07 -16.78
N PRO A 108 -6.38 7.02 -17.30
CA PRO A 108 -6.88 8.14 -16.52
C PRO A 108 -7.73 7.72 -15.31
N LEU A 109 -8.49 6.62 -15.41
CA LEU A 109 -9.30 6.11 -14.30
C LEU A 109 -8.40 5.59 -13.19
N TYR A 110 -7.37 4.80 -13.53
CA TYR A 110 -6.36 4.34 -12.58
C TYR A 110 -5.70 5.52 -11.86
N LEU A 111 -5.29 6.54 -12.62
CA LEU A 111 -4.67 7.73 -12.05
C LEU A 111 -5.59 8.45 -11.07
N LYS A 112 -6.86 8.67 -11.45
CA LYS A 112 -7.86 9.31 -10.59
C LYS A 112 -8.06 8.55 -9.28
N GLN A 113 -8.15 7.23 -9.34
CA GLN A 113 -8.29 6.37 -8.17
C GLN A 113 -7.05 6.44 -7.26
N LYS A 114 -5.85 6.51 -7.84
CA LYS A 114 -4.61 6.67 -7.05
C LYS A 114 -4.45 8.07 -6.44
N GLN A 115 -4.91 9.12 -7.13
CA GLN A 115 -4.98 10.47 -6.57
C GLN A 115 -5.99 10.54 -5.40
N HIS A 116 -7.14 9.87 -5.55
CA HIS A 116 -8.12 9.74 -4.45
C HIS A 116 -7.51 8.99 -3.25
N LEU A 117 -6.77 7.91 -3.50
CA LEU A 117 -6.07 7.17 -2.44
C LEU A 117 -5.03 8.03 -1.72
N ASP A 118 -4.23 8.83 -2.45
CA ASP A 118 -3.29 9.78 -1.87
C ASP A 118 -4.03 10.77 -0.94
N ALA A 119 -5.13 11.37 -1.41
CA ALA A 119 -5.92 12.32 -0.63
C ALA A 119 -6.53 11.70 0.63
N VAL A 120 -7.11 10.49 0.53
CA VAL A 120 -7.67 9.77 1.68
C VAL A 120 -6.57 9.40 2.69
N HIS A 121 -5.41 8.95 2.22
CA HIS A 121 -4.27 8.66 3.09
C HIS A 121 -3.82 9.90 3.88
N ASP A 122 -3.70 11.05 3.21
CA ASP A 122 -3.33 12.31 3.84
C ASP A 122 -4.36 12.73 4.90
N VAL A 123 -5.66 12.65 4.58
CA VAL A 123 -6.73 12.93 5.55
C VAL A 123 -6.66 11.99 6.76
N CYS A 124 -6.52 10.68 6.54
CA CYS A 124 -6.38 9.71 7.63
C CYS A 124 -5.16 10.00 8.52
N SER A 125 -4.04 10.40 7.91
CA SER A 125 -2.82 10.74 8.65
C SER A 125 -2.94 12.02 9.48
N MET A 126 -3.71 13.02 9.01
CA MET A 126 -3.92 14.30 9.69
C MET A 126 -5.00 14.24 10.78
N GLN A 127 -5.94 13.32 10.65
CA GLN A 127 -7.05 13.16 11.63
C GLN A 127 -6.63 12.42 12.89
N GLN A 128 -5.34 12.13 13.08
CA GLN A 128 -4.85 11.46 14.27
C GLN A 128 -5.08 12.35 15.51
N PRO A 129 -5.87 11.95 16.51
CA PRO A 129 -5.93 12.64 17.77
C PRO A 129 -4.55 12.71 18.44
N PHE A 130 -4.31 13.76 19.18
CA PHE A 130 -3.05 13.94 19.91
C PHE A 130 -2.78 12.72 20.81
N GLY A 131 -1.62 12.08 20.66
CA GLY A 131 -1.21 10.91 21.46
C GLY A 131 -1.55 9.56 20.84
N GLN A 132 -2.11 9.51 19.64
CA GLN A 132 -2.32 8.24 18.95
C GLN A 132 -1.04 7.70 18.30
N GLN A 133 -0.98 6.37 18.25
CA GLN A 133 0.22 5.64 17.85
C GLN A 133 0.05 4.96 16.48
N VAL A 134 -0.68 5.58 15.54
CA VAL A 134 -0.76 5.06 14.17
C VAL A 134 0.20 5.82 13.28
N LYS A 135 1.19 5.13 12.71
CA LYS A 135 2.10 5.67 11.72
C LYS A 135 1.56 5.42 10.33
N PHE A 136 1.40 6.46 9.54
CA PHE A 136 0.97 6.37 8.14
C PHE A 136 2.14 6.65 7.22
N THR A 137 2.43 5.73 6.30
CA THR A 137 3.44 5.93 5.26
C THR A 137 2.85 5.67 3.88
N MET A 138 2.91 6.68 3.02
CA MET A 138 2.62 6.52 1.60
C MET A 138 3.90 6.12 0.87
N LEU A 139 3.95 4.88 0.35
CA LEU A 139 5.05 4.39 -0.46
C LEU A 139 4.67 4.49 -1.94
N ARG A 140 5.18 5.50 -2.66
CA ARG A 140 4.95 5.67 -4.09
C ARG A 140 6.06 5.00 -4.87
N ILE A 141 5.65 4.09 -5.73
CA ILE A 141 6.58 3.34 -6.57
C ILE A 141 6.45 3.87 -7.99
N ALA A 142 7.60 4.13 -8.64
CA ALA A 142 7.64 4.45 -10.05
C ALA A 142 7.26 3.20 -10.88
N ASN A 143 7.97 2.82 -11.88
CA ASN A 143 7.67 1.62 -12.65
C ASN A 143 8.26 0.38 -11.96
N TYR A 144 7.42 -0.53 -11.48
CA TYR A 144 7.86 -1.86 -11.05
C TYR A 144 7.83 -2.77 -12.28
N GLY A 145 9.00 -2.96 -12.90
CA GLY A 145 9.07 -3.52 -14.22
C GLY A 145 8.78 -5.00 -14.32
N GLN A 146 7.76 -5.33 -15.10
CA GLN A 146 7.82 -6.50 -15.99
C GLN A 146 8.16 -5.98 -17.39
N LYS A 147 9.22 -6.54 -17.99
CA LYS A 147 9.52 -6.33 -19.41
C LYS A 147 8.42 -7.00 -20.24
N THR A 148 7.38 -6.28 -20.58
CA THR A 148 6.36 -6.78 -21.52
C THR A 148 6.19 -5.77 -22.65
N GLY A 149 6.57 -6.19 -23.86
CA GLY A 149 6.35 -5.46 -25.11
C GLY A 149 7.48 -4.53 -25.55
N ALA A 150 7.32 -3.88 -26.71
CA ALA A 150 8.31 -3.08 -27.42
C ALA A 150 8.77 -1.78 -26.71
N ARG A 151 8.24 -1.49 -25.51
CA ARG A 151 8.62 -0.37 -24.64
C ARG A 151 9.16 -0.84 -23.29
N ALA A 152 9.89 -1.94 -23.27
CA ALA A 152 10.54 -2.45 -22.05
C ALA A 152 11.56 -1.43 -21.54
N GLN A 153 11.11 -0.48 -20.73
CA GLN A 153 12.00 0.34 -19.91
C GLN A 153 12.54 -0.52 -18.77
N GLU A 154 13.79 -0.30 -18.40
CA GLU A 154 14.31 -0.94 -17.20
C GLU A 154 13.45 -0.58 -15.98
N PRO A 155 13.20 -1.53 -15.06
CA PRO A 155 12.40 -1.24 -13.89
C PRO A 155 13.06 -0.13 -13.07
N SER A 156 12.31 0.94 -12.81
CA SER A 156 12.76 2.05 -11.96
C SER A 156 12.79 1.71 -10.47
N CYS A 157 12.36 0.50 -10.12
CA CYS A 157 12.40 -0.03 -8.77
C CYS A 157 12.48 -1.56 -8.82
N VAL A 158 13.33 -2.16 -8.02
CA VAL A 158 13.45 -3.61 -7.91
C VAL A 158 12.96 -4.13 -6.56
N ALA A 159 12.74 -5.43 -6.49
CA ALA A 159 12.24 -6.12 -5.31
C ALA A 159 13.06 -5.81 -4.04
N GLU A 160 14.38 -5.74 -4.16
CA GLU A 160 15.29 -5.46 -3.05
C GLU A 160 15.11 -4.04 -2.49
N ASP A 161 14.90 -3.04 -3.36
CA ASP A 161 14.67 -1.66 -2.94
C ASP A 161 13.40 -1.56 -2.10
N ILE A 162 12.34 -2.28 -2.52
CA ILE A 162 11.05 -2.29 -1.82
C ILE A 162 11.16 -3.00 -0.48
N THR A 163 11.79 -4.17 -0.42
CA THR A 163 11.94 -4.91 0.85
C THR A 163 12.76 -4.14 1.87
N LYS A 164 13.91 -3.55 1.47
CA LYS A 164 14.73 -2.69 2.33
C LYS A 164 13.95 -1.47 2.85
N THR A 165 13.13 -0.86 1.98
CA THR A 165 12.33 0.28 2.37
C THR A 165 11.26 -0.10 3.38
N ILE A 166 10.59 -1.24 3.20
CA ILE A 166 9.61 -1.74 4.16
C ILE A 166 10.28 -2.06 5.50
N ASP A 167 11.42 -2.74 5.50
CA ASP A 167 12.17 -3.01 6.73
C ASP A 167 12.57 -1.71 7.45
N TYR A 168 13.00 -0.70 6.69
CA TYR A 168 13.32 0.61 7.26
C TYR A 168 12.10 1.28 7.90
N ILE A 169 10.94 1.29 7.23
CA ILE A 169 9.70 1.87 7.77
C ILE A 169 9.27 1.14 9.05
N LEU A 170 9.28 -0.21 9.03
CA LEU A 170 8.80 -1.02 10.16
C LEU A 170 9.70 -0.93 11.39
N ASN A 171 11.02 -0.72 11.21
CA ASN A 171 11.99 -0.64 12.29
C ASN A 171 12.32 0.81 12.71
N SER A 172 11.77 1.81 12.01
CA SER A 172 12.04 3.22 12.32
C SER A 172 11.16 3.72 13.47
N ASP A 173 11.78 4.41 14.43
CA ASP A 173 11.05 5.16 15.45
C ASP A 173 10.50 6.50 14.92
N LEU A 174 10.97 6.93 13.73
CA LEU A 174 10.51 8.16 13.10
C LEU A 174 9.12 8.00 12.48
N TYR A 175 8.37 9.10 12.43
CA TYR A 175 7.19 9.22 11.60
C TYR A 175 7.62 9.52 10.16
N ILE A 176 7.40 8.57 9.26
CA ILE A 176 7.73 8.69 7.84
C ILE A 176 6.43 8.83 7.07
N SER A 177 6.10 10.05 6.64
CA SER A 177 4.81 10.33 5.98
C SER A 177 4.76 9.80 4.54
N ALA A 178 5.86 9.90 3.79
CA ALA A 178 5.93 9.39 2.42
C ALA A 178 7.36 9.03 2.01
N ILE A 179 7.47 8.04 1.11
CA ILE A 179 8.72 7.68 0.42
C ILE A 179 8.39 7.47 -1.06
N ASP A 180 9.18 8.12 -1.91
CA ASP A 180 9.10 7.98 -3.36
C ASP A 180 10.27 7.11 -3.85
N LEU A 181 9.96 5.92 -4.37
CA LEU A 181 10.96 4.98 -4.88
C LEU A 181 11.09 5.09 -6.40
N ARG A 182 12.27 5.49 -6.85
CA ARG A 182 12.69 5.45 -8.25
C ARG A 182 14.21 5.22 -8.34
N ARG A 183 14.66 4.53 -9.35
CA ARG A 183 16.08 4.56 -9.77
C ARG A 183 16.29 5.74 -10.72
N LEU A 184 17.44 6.35 -10.61
CA LEU A 184 17.91 7.40 -11.51
C LEU A 184 18.49 6.80 -12.78
#